data_fcd46c7b4d6f48f18ea209e62e946432
#
_entry.id   fcd46c7b4d6f48f18ea209e62e946432
#
_cell.length_a   1.000
_cell.length_b   1.000
_cell.length_c   1.000
_cell.angle_alpha   90.00
_cell.angle_beta   90.00
_cell.angle_gamma   90.00
#
_symmetry.space_group_name_H-M   'P 1'
#
loop_
_entity.id
_entity.type
_entity.pdbx_description
1 polymer ?
#
loop_
_entity_poly.entity_id
_entity_poly.type
_entity_poly.pdbx_seq_one_letter_code
_entity_poly.pdbx_strand_id
1 'polypeptide(L)'
;MWQAVVAIIGFTHALAEQVDVRYRGKVDLEPFDCSEVKSSFLRRVCYDYDNNYLLIQLGSVWYHYCNVPEGTVSALTETDSPALFFNAQVRNKFSCSGREVPKYD
;
A
#
# COMPACT_ATOMS: atom_id res chain seq x y z
N MET A 1 26.44 15.82 -30.07
CA MET A 1 26.07 15.73 -29.50
C MET A 1 25.08 15.52 -29.10
N TRP A 2 24.63 15.14 -28.75
CA TRP A 2 23.71 14.97 -28.38
C TRP A 2 23.46 14.42 -27.39
N GLN A 3 23.70 13.98 -27.00
CA GLN A 3 23.57 13.41 -26.09
C GLN A 3 23.05 13.82 -25.01
N ALA A 4 23.23 14.30 -24.66
CA ALA A 4 22.93 14.90 -23.52
C ALA A 4 21.60 14.68 -23.14
N VAL A 5 20.90 14.74 -23.85
CA VAL A 5 19.66 14.61 -23.65
C VAL A 5 19.20 13.62 -22.81
N VAL A 6 19.58 12.61 -23.02
CA VAL A 6 19.27 11.58 -22.24
C VAL A 6 19.23 11.76 -20.84
N ALA A 7 20.19 12.25 -20.36
CA ALA A 7 20.30 12.39 -18.97
C ALA A 7 19.09 12.92 -18.34
N ILE A 8 18.51 13.75 -18.94
CA ILE A 8 17.47 14.38 -18.40
C ILE A 8 16.38 13.56 -18.00
N ILE A 9 16.10 12.67 -18.71
CA ILE A 9 15.06 11.84 -18.40
C ILE A 9 15.02 11.32 -17.06
N GLY A 10 16.09 10.98 -16.54
CA GLY A 10 16.11 10.37 -15.25
C GLY A 10 15.41 11.11 -14.17
N PHE A 11 15.14 12.33 -14.37
CA PHE A 11 14.58 13.07 -13.29
C PHE A 11 13.11 13.01 -13.17
N THR A 12 12.49 12.47 -14.13
CA THR A 12 11.07 12.51 -14.10
C THR A 12 10.47 11.75 -12.97
N HIS A 13 11.18 10.86 -12.36
CA HIS A 13 10.60 10.10 -11.30
C HIS A 13 10.62 10.82 -9.96
N ALA A 14 10.91 12.04 -9.95
CA ALA A 14 10.96 12.80 -8.72
C ALA A 14 9.62 12.87 -8.02
N LEU A 15 8.54 12.73 -8.74
CA LEU A 15 7.24 12.82 -8.09
C LEU A 15 6.77 11.45 -7.64
N ALA A 16 6.65 11.28 -6.35
CA ALA A 16 6.17 10.03 -5.81
C ALA A 16 4.65 10.05 -5.75
N GLU A 17 4.05 8.89 -5.85
CA GLU A 17 2.61 8.77 -5.78
C GLU A 17 2.15 8.98 -4.34
N GLN A 18 1.13 9.80 -4.15
CA GLN A 18 0.53 10.01 -2.84
C GLN A 18 -0.91 9.56 -2.89
N VAL A 19 -1.39 8.93 -1.82
CA VAL A 19 -2.78 8.50 -1.74
C VAL A 19 -3.40 9.05 -0.46
N ASP A 20 -4.71 9.24 -0.49
CA ASP A 20 -5.43 9.79 0.65
C ASP A 20 -6.01 8.61 1.42
N VAL A 21 -5.47 8.36 2.59
CA VAL A 21 -5.85 7.20 3.40
C VAL A 21 -6.91 7.59 4.39
N ARG A 22 -7.99 6.84 4.40
CA ARG A 22 -9.12 7.14 5.28
C ARG A 22 -8.69 7.10 6.73
N TYR A 23 -9.14 8.07 7.49
CA TYR A 23 -8.81 8.27 8.90
C TYR A 23 -7.36 8.68 9.16
N ARG A 24 -6.62 8.97 8.10
CA ARG A 24 -5.24 9.36 8.29
C ARG A 24 -4.79 10.55 7.44
N GLY A 25 -5.20 10.60 6.17
CA GLY A 25 -4.76 11.66 5.26
C GLY A 25 -3.73 11.15 4.27
N LYS A 26 -2.96 12.06 3.69
CA LYS A 26 -2.05 11.74 2.60
C LYS A 26 -0.85 10.93 3.03
N VAL A 27 -0.54 9.92 2.24
CA VAL A 27 0.62 9.05 2.48
C VAL A 27 1.37 8.89 1.16
N ASP A 28 2.68 9.08 1.23
CA ASP A 28 3.57 8.88 0.10
C ASP A 28 3.83 7.38 -0.02
N LEU A 29 3.61 6.80 -1.17
CA LEU A 29 3.78 5.37 -1.38
C LEU A 29 5.21 4.95 -1.66
N GLU A 30 6.13 5.87 -1.73
CA GLU A 30 7.51 5.56 -2.05
C GLU A 30 8.13 4.49 -1.13
N PRO A 31 7.92 4.51 0.18
CA PRO A 31 8.48 3.47 1.04
C PRO A 31 7.76 2.13 1.00
N PHE A 32 6.69 2.03 0.24
CA PHE A 32 5.85 0.83 0.24
C PHE A 32 6.14 -0.07 -0.95
N ASP A 33 5.95 -1.37 -0.73
CA ASP A 33 6.00 -2.34 -1.80
C ASP A 33 4.55 -2.61 -2.18
N CYS A 34 4.16 -2.23 -3.38
CA CYS A 34 2.76 -2.31 -3.81
C CYS A 34 2.54 -3.41 -4.83
N SER A 35 1.41 -4.09 -4.72
CA SER A 35 1.00 -5.13 -5.65
C SER A 35 -0.44 -4.92 -6.07
N GLU A 36 -0.75 -5.25 -7.30
CA GLU A 36 -2.14 -5.29 -7.75
C GLU A 36 -2.64 -6.71 -7.58
N VAL A 37 -3.90 -6.85 -7.17
CA VAL A 37 -4.48 -8.17 -6.99
C VAL A 37 -5.70 -8.35 -7.89
N LYS A 38 -6.03 -9.59 -8.20
CA LYS A 38 -7.15 -9.87 -9.10
C LYS A 38 -8.43 -9.98 -8.30
N SER A 39 -9.13 -8.86 -8.22
CA SER A 39 -10.39 -8.80 -7.51
C SER A 39 -11.19 -7.66 -8.11
N SER A 40 -12.50 -7.77 -8.07
CA SER A 40 -13.36 -6.72 -8.61
C SER A 40 -13.37 -5.50 -7.68
N PHE A 41 -13.07 -5.67 -6.42
CA PHE A 41 -13.18 -4.59 -5.44
C PHE A 41 -11.87 -4.24 -4.76
N LEU A 42 -11.09 -5.22 -4.35
CA LEU A 42 -9.80 -5.00 -3.74
C LEU A 42 -8.79 -4.80 -4.85
N ARG A 43 -8.20 -3.64 -4.93
CA ARG A 43 -7.40 -3.29 -6.10
C ARG A 43 -5.91 -3.33 -5.89
N ARG A 44 -5.42 -2.63 -4.88
CA ARG A 44 -3.98 -2.56 -4.62
C ARG A 44 -3.70 -2.82 -3.16
N VAL A 45 -2.55 -3.45 -2.92
CA VAL A 45 -2.07 -3.75 -1.59
C VAL A 45 -0.67 -3.17 -1.50
N CYS A 46 -0.43 -2.26 -0.57
CA CYS A 46 0.87 -1.62 -0.40
C CYS A 46 1.35 -1.87 1.02
N TYR A 47 2.54 -2.43 1.16
CA TYR A 47 3.04 -2.84 2.46
C TYR A 47 4.40 -2.21 2.77
N ASP A 48 4.52 -1.71 3.99
CA ASP A 48 5.77 -1.18 4.51
C ASP A 48 6.35 -2.23 5.44
N TYR A 49 7.37 -2.93 4.98
CA TYR A 49 7.99 -4.03 5.72
C TYR A 49 8.65 -3.57 7.01
N ASP A 50 9.15 -2.36 7.06
CA ASP A 50 9.84 -1.87 8.24
C ASP A 50 8.89 -1.62 9.41
N ASN A 51 7.65 -1.28 9.10
CA ASN A 51 6.69 -0.92 10.12
C ASN A 51 5.49 -1.87 10.21
N ASN A 52 5.47 -2.93 9.41
CA ASN A 52 4.34 -3.87 9.31
C ASN A 52 3.03 -3.13 9.09
N TYR A 53 3.09 -2.10 8.27
CA TYR A 53 1.98 -1.19 8.03
C TYR A 53 1.42 -1.44 6.63
N LEU A 54 0.14 -1.69 6.55
CA LEU A 54 -0.49 -2.11 5.31
C LEU A 54 -1.53 -1.09 4.86
N LEU A 55 -1.47 -0.74 3.58
CA LEU A 55 -2.49 0.08 2.94
C LEU A 55 -3.21 -0.77 1.92
N ILE A 56 -4.53 -0.70 1.90
CA ILE A 56 -5.34 -1.46 0.95
C ILE A 56 -6.32 -0.53 0.26
N GLN A 57 -6.39 -0.63 -1.05
CA GLN A 57 -7.35 0.13 -1.84
C GLN A 57 -8.57 -0.73 -2.11
N LEU A 58 -9.71 -0.31 -1.59
CA LEU A 58 -11.01 -0.94 -1.83
C LEU A 58 -11.81 0.01 -2.70
N GLY A 59 -12.06 -0.39 -3.93
CA GLY A 59 -12.67 0.52 -4.89
C GLY A 59 -11.73 1.70 -5.10
N SER A 60 -12.16 2.89 -4.77
CA SER A 60 -11.33 4.08 -4.87
C SER A 60 -10.83 4.59 -3.53
N VAL A 61 -11.11 3.88 -2.44
CA VAL A 61 -10.79 4.35 -1.09
C VAL A 61 -9.64 3.55 -0.50
N TRP A 62 -8.69 4.24 0.10
CA TRP A 62 -7.57 3.60 0.76
C TRP A 62 -7.81 3.50 2.26
N TYR A 63 -7.48 2.33 2.82
CA TYR A 63 -7.61 2.07 4.26
C TYR A 63 -6.27 1.60 4.80
N HIS A 64 -6.04 1.77 6.10
CA HIS A 64 -4.79 1.34 6.72
C HIS A 64 -5.01 0.29 7.80
N TYR A 65 -4.01 -0.58 7.96
CA TYR A 65 -4.00 -1.65 8.95
C TYR A 65 -2.64 -1.70 9.62
N CYS A 66 -2.61 -1.90 10.92
CA CYS A 66 -1.38 -1.82 11.72
C CYS A 66 -0.94 -3.19 12.22
N ASN A 67 0.36 -3.36 12.35
CA ASN A 67 0.97 -4.59 12.86
C ASN A 67 0.56 -5.85 12.08
N VAL A 68 0.51 -5.72 10.78
CA VAL A 68 0.14 -6.84 9.92
C VAL A 68 1.40 -7.64 9.60
N PRO A 69 1.44 -8.93 9.93
CA PRO A 69 2.64 -9.73 9.66
C PRO A 69 2.86 -9.92 8.16
N GLU A 70 4.12 -10.05 7.76
CA GLU A 70 4.47 -10.29 6.37
C GLU A 70 3.74 -11.49 5.80
N GLY A 71 3.62 -12.57 6.56
CA GLY A 71 2.96 -13.77 6.08
C GLY A 71 1.51 -13.54 5.71
N THR A 72 0.84 -12.66 6.46
CA THR A 72 -0.55 -12.33 6.16
C THR A 72 -0.63 -11.57 4.83
N VAL A 73 0.31 -10.65 4.60
CA VAL A 73 0.34 -9.89 3.36
C VAL A 73 0.65 -10.80 2.18
N SER A 74 1.60 -11.71 2.33
CA SER A 74 1.93 -12.67 1.27
C SER A 74 0.72 -13.53 0.92
N ALA A 75 0.02 -14.03 1.91
CA ALA A 75 -1.16 -14.85 1.68
C ALA A 75 -2.25 -14.05 0.96
N LEU A 76 -2.43 -12.78 1.34
CA LEU A 76 -3.41 -11.91 0.72
C LEU A 76 -3.11 -11.70 -0.76
N THR A 77 -1.85 -11.51 -1.10
CA THR A 77 -1.48 -11.21 -2.48
C THR A 77 -1.42 -12.47 -3.35
N GLU A 78 -1.31 -13.63 -2.74
CA GLU A 78 -1.18 -14.91 -3.47
C GLU A 78 -2.46 -15.72 -3.57
N THR A 79 -3.46 -15.42 -2.78
CA THR A 79 -4.70 -16.19 -2.80
C THR A 79 -5.48 -15.95 -4.08
N ASP A 80 -6.26 -16.96 -4.48
CA ASP A 80 -7.16 -16.82 -5.62
C ASP A 80 -8.41 -16.00 -5.24
N SER A 81 -8.62 -15.76 -3.96
CA SER A 81 -9.80 -15.05 -3.47
C SER A 81 -9.40 -13.92 -2.53
N PRO A 82 -8.76 -12.86 -3.05
CA PRO A 82 -8.26 -11.79 -2.18
C PRO A 82 -9.32 -11.11 -1.33
N ALA A 83 -10.50 -10.90 -1.87
CA ALA A 83 -11.56 -10.25 -1.11
C ALA A 83 -12.04 -11.09 0.06
N LEU A 84 -12.16 -12.40 -0.14
CA LEU A 84 -12.55 -13.28 0.95
C LEU A 84 -11.48 -13.36 2.01
N PHE A 85 -10.23 -13.44 1.59
CA PHE A 85 -9.10 -13.48 2.52
C PHE A 85 -9.07 -12.19 3.34
N PHE A 86 -9.20 -11.06 2.67
CA PHE A 86 -9.19 -9.77 3.33
C PHE A 86 -10.29 -9.69 4.39
N ASN A 87 -11.50 -10.06 4.03
CA ASN A 87 -12.62 -9.99 4.97
C ASN A 87 -12.42 -10.90 6.18
N ALA A 88 -11.85 -12.08 5.96
CA ALA A 88 -11.70 -13.04 7.04
C ALA A 88 -10.45 -12.82 7.90
N GLN A 89 -9.36 -12.35 7.29
CA GLN A 89 -8.07 -12.35 7.95
C GLN A 89 -7.47 -10.97 8.21
N VAL A 90 -8.01 -9.91 7.64
CA VAL A 90 -7.43 -8.59 7.79
C VAL A 90 -8.41 -7.56 8.36
N ARG A 91 -9.58 -7.51 7.82
CA ARG A 91 -10.51 -6.39 8.02
C ARG A 91 -10.75 -6.00 9.47
N ASN A 92 -11.00 -6.93 10.34
CA ASN A 92 -11.28 -6.62 11.75
C ASN A 92 -10.19 -7.10 12.70
N LYS A 93 -9.00 -7.39 12.17
CA LYS A 93 -7.94 -7.95 13.00
C LYS A 93 -6.76 -7.04 13.25
N PHE A 94 -6.56 -6.06 12.40
CA PHE A 94 -5.36 -5.24 12.48
C PHE A 94 -5.69 -3.75 12.48
N SER A 95 -6.61 -3.36 13.33
CA SER A 95 -7.02 -1.97 13.43
C SER A 95 -5.88 -1.08 13.87
N CYS A 96 -5.81 0.12 13.30
CA CYS A 96 -4.85 1.13 13.76
C CYS A 96 -5.44 2.02 14.85
N SER A 97 -6.68 1.76 15.26
CA SER A 97 -7.34 2.57 16.26
C SER A 97 -6.56 2.55 17.58
N GLY A 98 -6.26 3.72 18.12
CA GLY A 98 -5.50 3.82 19.35
C GLY A 98 -4.03 3.52 19.23
N ARG A 99 -3.51 3.37 18.00
CA ARG A 99 -2.11 3.10 17.78
C ARG A 99 -1.44 4.24 17.06
N GLU A 100 -0.16 4.37 17.27
CA GLU A 100 0.63 5.33 16.54
C GLU A 100 0.89 4.77 15.16
N VAL A 101 0.73 5.59 14.13
CA VAL A 101 0.99 5.15 12.76
C VAL A 101 2.35 5.68 12.31
N PRO A 102 3.01 5.00 11.39
CA PRO A 102 4.30 5.46 10.88
C PRO A 102 4.18 6.80 10.17
N LYS A 103 5.21 7.60 10.22
CA LYS A 103 5.25 8.90 9.55
C LYS A 103 6.15 8.83 8.34
N TYR A 104 5.72 9.43 7.26
CA TYR A 104 6.43 9.38 6.00
C TYR A 104 6.67 10.80 5.47
N ASP A 105 7.31 11.60 6.26
CA ASP A 105 7.59 12.99 5.87
C ASP A 105 8.85 13.14 5.05
#